data_c44154f3666400d4533083e4b3758e53
#
_entry.id   c44154f3666400d4533083e4b3758e53
#
_cell.length_a   1.000
_cell.length_b   1.000
_cell.length_c   1.000
_cell.angle_alpha   90.00
_cell.angle_beta   90.00
_cell.angle_gamma   90.00
#
_symmetry.space_group_name_H-M   'P 1'
#
loop_
_entity.id
_entity.type
_entity.pdbx_description
1 polymer ?
#
loop_
_entity_poly.entity_id
_entity_poly.type
_entity_poly.pdbx_seq_one_letter_code
_entity_poly.pdbx_strand_id
1 'polypeptide(L)'
;MLRPKRSGESYQIEIGKTFGLYKSVWTDKRYDSNEYGTKLVNSLIEGSGFTFPKSLWAVYDPVEAVTGKDKDAIILDFFAGSATTAHAVMQLNADDGGNRQFIMVQVPAPIDENLSPYKRGFTTIAEISKERIRRAGEKILEGECHAGWKRDVGFRVLKVDTSNMKDVFYRPNGLGQQDLLDTVENTKADRTPEDLLFQVLLDWGVDLTLPISRGIVQGKTVFFVDGDALVACFVSIR
;
A
#
# COMPACT_ATOMS: atom_id res chain seq x y z
N MET A 1 1.11 25.14 26.43
CA MET A 1 -0.12 25.95 26.52
C MET A 1 -0.33 26.28 28.01
N LEU A 2 -0.51 27.55 28.34
CA LEU A 2 -0.80 27.97 29.70
C LEU A 2 -2.31 27.86 29.95
N ARG A 3 -2.71 27.16 31.01
CA ARG A 3 -4.12 27.01 31.39
C ARG A 3 -4.32 27.50 32.83
N PRO A 4 -5.29 28.40 33.10
CA PRO A 4 -5.66 28.72 34.46
C PRO A 4 -6.44 27.54 35.08
N LYS A 5 -6.04 27.14 36.28
CA LYS A 5 -6.74 26.13 37.09
C LYS A 5 -7.15 26.78 38.38
N ARG A 6 -8.43 26.69 38.73
CA ARG A 6 -8.94 27.23 39.99
C ARG A 6 -8.51 26.35 41.15
N SER A 7 -7.90 26.92 42.15
CA SER A 7 -7.48 26.27 43.43
C SER A 7 -8.01 27.10 44.59
N GLY A 8 -9.19 26.68 45.12
CA GLY A 8 -9.90 27.44 46.14
C GLY A 8 -10.34 28.84 45.61
N GLU A 9 -9.94 29.88 46.30
CA GLU A 9 -10.23 31.30 45.89
C GLU A 9 -9.16 31.87 44.95
N SER A 10 -8.11 31.12 44.64
CA SER A 10 -7.00 31.59 43.81
C SER A 10 -6.94 30.80 42.47
N TYR A 11 -6.20 31.36 41.50
CA TYR A 11 -5.90 30.69 40.23
C TYR A 11 -4.42 30.35 40.16
N GLN A 12 -4.13 29.10 39.78
CA GLN A 12 -2.78 28.67 39.44
C GLN A 12 -2.66 28.54 37.94
N ILE A 13 -1.50 28.91 37.39
CA ILE A 13 -1.21 28.72 35.99
C ILE A 13 -0.54 27.33 35.86
N GLU A 14 -1.24 26.39 35.20
CA GLU A 14 -0.64 25.13 34.82
C GLU A 14 0.01 25.25 33.46
N ILE A 15 1.27 24.83 33.36
CA ILE A 15 1.95 24.65 32.09
C ILE A 15 1.56 23.27 31.58
N GLY A 16 0.58 23.22 30.67
CA GLY A 16 0.27 21.97 29.97
C GLY A 16 1.42 21.62 29.01
N LYS A 17 1.99 20.44 29.16
CA LYS A 17 2.91 19.89 28.17
C LYS A 17 2.11 19.65 26.88
N THR A 18 2.56 20.20 25.79
CA THR A 18 1.95 19.99 24.46
C THR A 18 2.34 18.61 23.91
N PHE A 19 3.44 18.05 24.40
CA PHE A 19 3.95 16.74 24.01
C PHE A 19 4.25 15.91 25.27
N GLY A 20 3.81 14.66 25.27
CA GLY A 20 4.11 13.66 26.30
C GLY A 20 5.03 12.58 25.74
N LEU A 21 5.72 11.86 26.62
CA LEU A 21 6.39 10.62 26.22
C LEU A 21 5.35 9.51 26.07
N TYR A 22 5.49 8.69 25.04
CA TYR A 22 4.67 7.50 24.91
C TYR A 22 4.94 6.55 26.08
N LYS A 23 3.89 5.98 26.63
CA LYS A 23 3.99 5.00 27.72
C LYS A 23 4.36 3.63 27.16
N SER A 24 5.05 2.83 27.96
CA SER A 24 5.36 1.44 27.60
C SER A 24 4.13 0.52 27.64
N VAL A 25 3.08 0.93 28.35
CA VAL A 25 1.80 0.21 28.43
C VAL A 25 0.68 1.14 27.96
N TRP A 26 -0.13 0.66 27.04
CA TRP A 26 -1.21 1.41 26.40
C TRP A 26 -2.55 0.81 26.80
N THR A 27 -3.29 1.54 27.62
CA THR A 27 -4.53 1.08 28.26
C THR A 27 -5.77 1.84 27.80
N ASP A 28 -5.65 2.71 26.81
CA ASP A 28 -6.79 3.46 26.29
C ASP A 28 -7.76 2.51 25.58
N LYS A 29 -9.08 2.80 25.73
CA LYS A 29 -10.16 2.02 25.09
C LYS A 29 -10.07 2.00 23.58
N ARG A 30 -9.42 2.99 22.95
CA ARG A 30 -9.22 3.04 21.49
C ARG A 30 -8.34 1.90 20.96
N TYR A 31 -7.58 1.24 21.85
CA TYR A 31 -6.77 0.07 21.45
C TYR A 31 -7.54 -1.25 21.48
N ASP A 32 -8.83 -1.20 21.80
CA ASP A 32 -9.70 -2.39 21.76
C ASP A 32 -9.81 -2.91 20.32
N SER A 33 -9.33 -4.15 20.12
CA SER A 33 -9.30 -4.79 18.82
C SER A 33 -10.68 -5.24 18.34
N ASN A 34 -11.66 -5.41 19.25
CA ASN A 34 -13.03 -5.71 18.86
C ASN A 34 -13.71 -4.46 18.30
N GLU A 35 -13.63 -3.34 19.01
CA GLU A 35 -14.28 -2.09 18.61
C GLU A 35 -13.61 -1.45 17.37
N TYR A 36 -12.31 -1.22 17.47
CA TYR A 36 -11.53 -0.51 16.44
C TYR A 36 -10.75 -1.43 15.50
N GLY A 37 -10.94 -2.73 15.62
CA GLY A 37 -10.44 -3.74 14.69
C GLY A 37 -11.61 -4.42 14.00
N THR A 38 -12.26 -5.38 14.67
CA THR A 38 -13.30 -6.24 14.07
C THR A 38 -14.51 -5.45 13.60
N LYS A 39 -15.10 -4.59 14.44
CA LYS A 39 -16.26 -3.79 14.05
C LYS A 39 -15.91 -2.78 12.96
N LEU A 40 -14.72 -2.17 13.03
CA LEU A 40 -14.25 -1.25 12.00
C LEU A 40 -14.10 -1.96 10.65
N VAL A 41 -13.45 -3.13 10.60
CA VAL A 41 -13.31 -3.89 9.34
C VAL A 41 -14.68 -4.30 8.80
N ASN A 42 -15.61 -4.76 9.67
CA ASN A 42 -16.96 -5.13 9.24
C ASN A 42 -17.79 -3.93 8.79
N SER A 43 -17.55 -2.73 9.32
CA SER A 43 -18.22 -1.51 8.83
C SER A 43 -17.71 -1.08 7.45
N LEU A 44 -16.48 -1.39 7.10
CA LEU A 44 -15.89 -1.14 5.78
C LEU A 44 -16.28 -2.26 4.80
N ILE A 45 -16.16 -3.52 5.23
CA ILE A 45 -16.40 -4.70 4.40
C ILE A 45 -17.39 -5.60 5.15
N GLU A 46 -18.66 -5.44 4.87
CA GLU A 46 -19.70 -6.25 5.50
C GLU A 46 -19.42 -7.74 5.26
N GLY A 47 -19.37 -8.52 6.35
CA GLY A 47 -19.12 -9.96 6.28
C GLY A 47 -17.72 -10.33 5.77
N SER A 48 -16.73 -9.48 6.01
CA SER A 48 -15.31 -9.74 5.67
C SER A 48 -14.82 -11.07 6.26
N GLY A 49 -15.40 -11.50 7.39
CA GLY A 49 -14.97 -12.71 8.10
C GLY A 49 -13.52 -12.72 8.54
N PHE A 50 -12.84 -11.57 8.43
CA PHE A 50 -11.44 -11.49 8.85
C PHE A 50 -11.36 -11.60 10.38
N THR A 51 -10.58 -12.56 10.84
CA THR A 51 -10.42 -12.86 12.28
C THR A 51 -9.26 -12.05 12.85
N PHE A 52 -9.48 -11.47 14.03
CA PHE A 52 -8.46 -10.79 14.84
C PHE A 52 -7.74 -9.62 14.15
N PRO A 53 -8.43 -8.69 13.46
CA PRO A 53 -7.78 -7.50 12.95
C PRO A 53 -7.28 -6.65 14.13
N LYS A 54 -6.12 -6.02 13.94
CA LYS A 54 -5.60 -5.08 14.94
C LYS A 54 -6.49 -3.84 15.04
N SER A 55 -6.55 -3.22 16.22
CA SER A 55 -7.14 -1.89 16.34
C SER A 55 -6.40 -0.90 15.43
N LEU A 56 -7.14 -0.04 14.74
CA LEU A 56 -6.57 1.03 13.93
C LEU A 56 -5.61 1.89 14.75
N TRP A 57 -6.03 2.27 15.95
CA TRP A 57 -5.27 3.17 16.82
C TRP A 57 -4.03 2.52 17.44
N ALA A 58 -4.04 1.19 17.63
CA ALA A 58 -2.86 0.46 18.05
C ALA A 58 -1.75 0.42 16.98
N VAL A 59 -2.06 0.80 15.73
CA VAL A 59 -1.09 0.95 14.64
C VAL A 59 -0.84 2.43 14.34
N TYR A 60 -1.87 3.26 14.35
CA TYR A 60 -1.78 4.70 14.11
C TYR A 60 -0.78 5.37 15.04
N ASP A 61 -0.91 5.17 16.37
CA ASP A 61 -0.08 5.84 17.35
C ASP A 61 1.42 5.49 17.26
N PRO A 62 1.83 4.20 17.07
CA PRO A 62 3.23 3.88 16.82
C PRO A 62 3.77 4.53 15.54
N VAL A 63 2.98 4.53 14.46
CA VAL A 63 3.39 5.18 13.21
C VAL A 63 3.57 6.68 13.43
N GLU A 64 2.61 7.34 14.10
CA GLU A 64 2.74 8.76 14.48
C GLU A 64 3.95 9.01 15.36
N ALA A 65 4.17 8.18 16.38
CA ALA A 65 5.28 8.32 17.32
C ALA A 65 6.65 8.30 16.64
N VAL A 66 6.81 7.43 15.64
CA VAL A 66 8.07 7.25 14.92
C VAL A 66 8.22 8.26 13.79
N THR A 67 7.14 8.55 13.07
CA THR A 67 7.17 9.35 11.85
C THR A 67 6.64 10.77 11.99
N GLY A 68 6.29 11.21 13.21
CA GLY A 68 5.70 12.53 13.43
C GLY A 68 6.56 13.71 12.96
N LYS A 69 7.88 13.52 12.90
CA LYS A 69 8.82 14.52 12.36
C LYS A 69 9.21 14.26 10.90
N ASP A 70 8.97 13.05 10.40
CA ASP A 70 9.24 12.63 9.02
C ASP A 70 7.92 12.27 8.34
N LYS A 71 7.33 13.27 7.71
CA LYS A 71 6.02 13.13 7.06
C LYS A 71 6.08 12.49 5.68
N ASP A 72 7.25 12.19 5.17
CA ASP A 72 7.50 11.51 3.89
C ASP A 72 8.04 10.08 4.10
N ALA A 73 7.99 9.56 5.33
CA ALA A 73 8.49 8.23 5.69
C ALA A 73 7.81 7.11 4.90
N ILE A 74 8.56 6.04 4.64
CA ILE A 74 8.03 4.80 4.05
C ILE A 74 7.80 3.77 5.16
N ILE A 75 6.59 3.26 5.26
CA ILE A 75 6.17 2.27 6.26
C ILE A 75 6.01 0.91 5.58
N LEU A 76 6.79 -0.06 6.02
CA LEU A 76 6.77 -1.42 5.49
C LEU A 76 6.12 -2.39 6.49
N ASP A 77 5.14 -3.16 6.02
CA ASP A 77 4.48 -4.23 6.79
C ASP A 77 4.53 -5.54 6.00
N PHE A 78 5.34 -6.49 6.49
CA PHE A 78 5.56 -7.79 5.83
C PHE A 78 4.42 -8.79 6.00
N PHE A 79 3.50 -8.55 6.93
CA PHE A 79 2.36 -9.41 7.19
C PHE A 79 1.10 -8.56 7.32
N ALA A 80 0.74 -7.90 6.22
CA ALA A 80 -0.31 -6.88 6.18
C ALA A 80 -1.66 -7.32 6.75
N GLY A 81 -1.95 -8.61 6.75
CA GLY A 81 -3.20 -9.17 7.27
C GLY A 81 -4.41 -8.49 6.63
N SER A 82 -5.18 -7.75 7.41
CA SER A 82 -6.29 -6.93 6.91
C SER A 82 -5.87 -5.53 6.48
N ALA A 83 -4.58 -5.23 6.33
CA ALA A 83 -4.04 -3.91 5.95
C ALA A 83 -4.38 -2.78 6.93
N THR A 84 -4.30 -3.06 8.24
CA THR A 84 -4.51 -2.01 9.26
C THR A 84 -3.46 -0.91 9.15
N THR A 85 -2.22 -1.26 8.82
CA THR A 85 -1.10 -0.32 8.68
C THR A 85 -1.35 0.67 7.53
N ALA A 86 -1.80 0.20 6.38
CA ALA A 86 -2.14 1.09 5.26
C ALA A 86 -3.26 2.07 5.63
N HIS A 87 -4.32 1.58 6.30
CA HIS A 87 -5.40 2.43 6.79
C HIS A 87 -4.88 3.49 7.77
N ALA A 88 -4.01 3.10 8.72
CA ALA A 88 -3.42 4.03 9.69
C ALA A 88 -2.55 5.10 9.04
N VAL A 89 -1.75 4.74 8.03
CA VAL A 89 -0.91 5.69 7.28
C VAL A 89 -1.75 6.70 6.51
N MET A 90 -2.79 6.25 5.80
CA MET A 90 -3.71 7.15 5.08
C MET A 90 -4.43 8.10 6.04
N GLN A 91 -4.91 7.58 7.18
CA GLN A 91 -5.57 8.40 8.20
C GLN A 91 -4.61 9.44 8.78
N LEU A 92 -3.38 9.05 9.13
CA LEU A 92 -2.38 9.97 9.67
C LEU A 92 -2.01 11.07 8.66
N ASN A 93 -1.86 10.74 7.38
CA ASN A 93 -1.62 11.73 6.33
C ASN A 93 -2.80 12.71 6.20
N ALA A 94 -4.02 12.20 6.30
CA ALA A 94 -5.22 13.04 6.25
C ALA A 94 -5.31 13.99 7.46
N ASP A 95 -4.89 13.53 8.64
CA ASP A 95 -4.97 14.29 9.89
C ASP A 95 -3.89 15.39 9.99
N ASP A 96 -2.67 15.11 9.49
CA ASP A 96 -1.52 16.00 9.70
C ASP A 96 -0.92 16.61 8.42
N GLY A 97 -1.50 16.33 7.26
CA GLY A 97 -1.03 16.80 5.96
C GLY A 97 0.25 16.13 5.48
N GLY A 98 0.54 14.93 5.97
CA GLY A 98 1.70 14.14 5.57
C GLY A 98 1.57 13.51 4.18
N ASN A 99 2.69 12.95 3.73
CA ASN A 99 2.82 12.25 2.45
C ASN A 99 3.53 10.90 2.65
N ARG A 100 3.30 10.27 3.81
CA ARG A 100 3.89 8.96 4.11
C ARG A 100 3.38 7.93 3.13
N GLN A 101 4.26 7.01 2.77
CA GLN A 101 3.95 5.89 1.87
C GLN A 101 3.88 4.58 2.66
N PHE A 102 3.16 3.61 2.14
CA PHE A 102 3.11 2.27 2.72
C PHE A 102 3.46 1.19 1.69
N ILE A 103 4.16 0.16 2.16
CA ILE A 103 4.45 -1.07 1.39
C ILE A 103 3.88 -2.23 2.19
N MET A 104 2.84 -2.87 1.64
CA MET A 104 2.14 -3.98 2.28
C MET A 104 2.50 -5.29 1.59
N VAL A 105 3.05 -6.23 2.32
CA VAL A 105 3.34 -7.57 1.78
C VAL A 105 2.37 -8.56 2.41
N GLN A 106 1.66 -9.32 1.59
CA GLN A 106 0.72 -10.34 2.04
C GLN A 106 0.81 -11.58 1.17
N VAL A 107 1.02 -12.72 1.80
CA VAL A 107 0.89 -14.01 1.13
C VAL A 107 -0.58 -14.20 0.72
N PRO A 108 -0.88 -14.59 -0.53
CA PRO A 108 -2.24 -14.81 -1.01
C PRO A 108 -2.79 -16.14 -0.46
N ALA A 109 -2.83 -16.28 0.87
CA ALA A 109 -3.38 -17.45 1.53
C ALA A 109 -4.85 -17.61 1.14
N PRO A 110 -5.26 -18.80 0.64
CA PRO A 110 -6.63 -19.04 0.22
C PRO A 110 -7.59 -19.00 1.41
N ILE A 111 -8.80 -18.54 1.16
CA ILE A 111 -9.91 -18.56 2.11
C ILE A 111 -10.74 -19.80 1.83
N ASP A 112 -11.16 -20.51 2.89
CA ASP A 112 -12.05 -21.68 2.77
C ASP A 112 -13.36 -21.30 2.06
N GLU A 113 -13.73 -22.07 1.07
CA GLU A 113 -14.92 -21.85 0.22
C GLU A 113 -16.23 -21.85 1.01
N ASN A 114 -16.28 -22.50 2.17
CA ASN A 114 -17.45 -22.53 3.06
C ASN A 114 -17.63 -21.23 3.84
N LEU A 115 -16.59 -20.41 3.97
CA LEU A 115 -16.63 -19.17 4.74
C LEU A 115 -17.36 -18.05 4.00
N SER A 116 -17.94 -17.14 4.79
CA SER A 116 -18.68 -15.98 4.28
C SER A 116 -17.85 -15.11 3.33
N PRO A 117 -16.56 -14.81 3.60
CA PRO A 117 -15.74 -13.99 2.69
C PRO A 117 -15.63 -14.61 1.28
N TYR A 118 -15.42 -15.93 1.19
CA TYR A 118 -15.31 -16.60 -0.11
C TYR A 118 -16.60 -16.48 -0.92
N LYS A 119 -17.74 -16.67 -0.28
CA LYS A 119 -19.08 -16.51 -0.91
C LYS A 119 -19.35 -15.09 -1.40
N ARG A 120 -18.61 -14.11 -0.90
CA ARG A 120 -18.65 -12.70 -1.33
C ARG A 120 -17.59 -12.34 -2.36
N GLY A 121 -16.82 -13.31 -2.85
CA GLY A 121 -15.81 -13.15 -3.91
C GLY A 121 -14.39 -12.91 -3.43
N PHE A 122 -14.13 -12.96 -2.11
CA PHE A 122 -12.76 -12.87 -1.58
C PHE A 122 -12.13 -14.25 -1.53
N THR A 123 -11.29 -14.56 -2.50
CA THR A 123 -10.63 -15.88 -2.58
C THR A 123 -9.37 -15.98 -1.74
N THR A 124 -8.77 -14.85 -1.38
CA THR A 124 -7.55 -14.79 -0.56
C THR A 124 -7.62 -13.67 0.47
N ILE A 125 -6.77 -13.76 1.51
CA ILE A 125 -6.61 -12.69 2.50
C ILE A 125 -6.17 -11.38 1.83
N ALA A 126 -5.30 -11.46 0.83
CA ALA A 126 -4.83 -10.28 0.08
C ALA A 126 -5.97 -9.51 -0.61
N GLU A 127 -7.04 -10.19 -1.04
CA GLU A 127 -8.22 -9.53 -1.61
C GLU A 127 -8.97 -8.70 -0.56
N ILE A 128 -9.11 -9.24 0.66
CA ILE A 128 -9.70 -8.48 1.79
C ILE A 128 -8.84 -7.26 2.12
N SER A 129 -7.50 -7.43 2.13
CA SER A 129 -6.55 -6.33 2.40
C SER A 129 -6.73 -5.20 1.39
N LYS A 130 -6.75 -5.51 0.11
CA LYS A 130 -6.94 -4.53 -0.98
C LYS A 130 -8.27 -3.79 -0.86
N GLU A 131 -9.34 -4.53 -0.59
CA GLU A 131 -10.67 -3.95 -0.44
C GLU A 131 -10.76 -3.03 0.78
N ARG A 132 -10.12 -3.41 1.90
CA ARG A 132 -10.03 -2.53 3.06
C ARG A 132 -9.32 -1.22 2.74
N ILE A 133 -8.20 -1.27 2.01
CA ILE A 133 -7.46 -0.06 1.64
C ILE A 133 -8.35 0.87 0.82
N ARG A 134 -9.06 0.36 -0.19
CA ARG A 134 -9.97 1.15 -1.03
C ARG A 134 -11.05 1.83 -0.20
N ARG A 135 -11.80 1.05 0.58
CA ARG A 135 -12.93 1.58 1.36
C ARG A 135 -12.49 2.49 2.50
N ALA A 136 -11.34 2.21 3.12
CA ALA A 136 -10.79 3.12 4.11
C ALA A 136 -10.40 4.45 3.48
N GLY A 137 -9.77 4.43 2.30
CA GLY A 137 -9.44 5.63 1.55
C GLY A 137 -10.68 6.45 1.19
N GLU A 138 -11.73 5.82 0.64
CA GLU A 138 -13.01 6.46 0.34
C GLU A 138 -13.60 7.14 1.58
N LYS A 139 -13.68 6.40 2.70
CA LYS A 139 -14.22 6.92 3.95
C LYS A 139 -13.41 8.07 4.53
N ILE A 140 -12.09 8.05 4.42
CA ILE A 140 -11.22 9.15 4.86
C ILE A 140 -11.49 10.40 4.01
N LEU A 141 -11.69 10.24 2.69
CA LEU A 141 -11.97 11.35 1.78
C LEU A 141 -13.32 12.03 2.04
N GLU A 142 -14.29 11.33 2.65
CA GLU A 142 -15.58 11.89 3.07
C GLU A 142 -15.47 12.75 4.34
N GLY A 143 -14.41 12.56 5.14
CA GLY A 143 -14.18 13.27 6.39
C GLY A 143 -13.49 14.62 6.25
N GLU A 144 -13.30 15.28 7.38
CA GLU A 144 -12.46 16.46 7.46
C GLU A 144 -10.99 16.06 7.36
N CYS A 145 -10.25 16.66 6.43
CA CYS A 145 -8.84 16.39 6.19
C CYS A 145 -8.02 17.66 6.31
N HIS A 146 -6.75 17.52 6.66
CA HIS A 146 -5.81 18.62 6.70
C HIS A 146 -5.71 19.31 5.32
N ALA A 147 -5.77 20.64 5.30
CA ALA A 147 -5.80 21.44 4.06
C ALA A 147 -4.57 21.23 3.15
N GLY A 148 -3.42 20.89 3.73
CA GLY A 148 -2.18 20.60 2.99
C GLY A 148 -2.04 19.16 2.49
N TRP A 149 -2.99 18.27 2.80
CA TRP A 149 -2.94 16.91 2.32
C TRP A 149 -3.33 16.81 0.84
N LYS A 150 -2.56 16.05 0.06
CA LYS A 150 -2.79 15.84 -1.38
C LYS A 150 -4.00 14.95 -1.69
N ARG A 151 -4.67 14.39 -0.67
CA ARG A 151 -5.82 13.47 -0.76
C ARG A 151 -5.48 12.19 -1.55
N ASP A 152 -4.21 11.77 -1.51
CA ASP A 152 -3.77 10.54 -2.14
C ASP A 152 -4.12 9.34 -1.26
N VAL A 153 -5.01 8.50 -1.77
CA VAL A 153 -5.43 7.21 -1.19
C VAL A 153 -5.19 6.07 -2.18
N GLY A 154 -4.49 6.35 -3.27
CA GLY A 154 -4.15 5.38 -4.30
C GLY A 154 -3.11 4.36 -3.82
N PHE A 155 -3.12 3.19 -4.44
CA PHE A 155 -2.07 2.19 -4.25
C PHE A 155 -1.94 1.31 -5.49
N ARG A 156 -0.76 0.72 -5.65
CA ARG A 156 -0.49 -0.27 -6.70
C ARG A 156 -0.49 -1.67 -6.13
N VAL A 157 -0.90 -2.63 -6.96
CA VAL A 157 -0.85 -4.05 -6.62
C VAL A 157 0.14 -4.72 -7.54
N LEU A 158 1.19 -5.29 -6.96
CA LEU A 158 2.19 -6.06 -7.66
C LEU A 158 2.12 -7.51 -7.17
N LYS A 159 2.38 -8.45 -8.05
CA LYS A 159 2.50 -9.88 -7.72
C LYS A 159 3.92 -10.32 -8.01
N VAL A 160 4.53 -11.00 -7.04
CA VAL A 160 5.81 -11.67 -7.28
C VAL A 160 5.53 -12.87 -8.17
N ASP A 161 6.22 -12.92 -9.30
CA ASP A 161 6.11 -13.97 -10.30
C ASP A 161 7.50 -14.35 -10.81
N THR A 162 7.57 -15.30 -11.72
CA THR A 162 8.80 -15.67 -12.43
C THR A 162 9.22 -14.56 -13.40
N SER A 163 10.48 -14.58 -13.82
CA SER A 163 10.98 -13.64 -14.85
C SER A 163 10.05 -13.56 -16.07
N ASN A 164 9.96 -12.36 -16.66
CA ASN A 164 9.23 -12.15 -17.91
C ASN A 164 9.92 -12.80 -19.11
N MET A 165 11.20 -13.16 -18.96
CA MET A 165 11.97 -13.79 -20.03
C MET A 165 11.83 -15.32 -19.98
N LYS A 166 11.90 -15.96 -21.15
CA LYS A 166 12.01 -17.41 -21.27
C LYS A 166 13.31 -17.88 -20.64
N ASP A 167 13.32 -19.09 -20.08
CA ASP A 167 14.54 -19.70 -19.56
C ASP A 167 15.50 -19.98 -20.72
N VAL A 168 16.71 -19.43 -20.66
CA VAL A 168 17.76 -19.67 -21.64
C VAL A 168 18.64 -20.79 -21.12
N PHE A 169 18.54 -21.97 -21.72
CA PHE A 169 19.43 -23.08 -21.40
C PHE A 169 20.74 -22.94 -22.18
N TYR A 170 21.78 -22.45 -21.50
CA TYR A 170 23.14 -22.38 -22.07
C TYR A 170 23.77 -23.77 -22.13
N ARG A 171 23.35 -24.59 -23.09
CA ARG A 171 24.14 -25.74 -23.54
C ARG A 171 24.72 -25.39 -24.89
N PRO A 172 26.03 -25.04 -24.99
CA PRO A 172 26.65 -24.57 -26.25
C PRO A 172 26.46 -25.56 -27.39
N ASN A 173 26.36 -26.86 -27.11
CA ASN A 173 26.26 -27.93 -28.10
C ASN A 173 24.80 -28.26 -28.51
N GLY A 174 23.81 -27.51 -27.99
CA GLY A 174 22.38 -27.73 -28.28
C GLY A 174 21.69 -26.62 -29.02
N LEU A 175 22.41 -25.54 -29.39
CA LEU A 175 21.84 -24.39 -30.08
C LEU A 175 21.74 -24.68 -31.60
N GLY A 176 20.51 -24.87 -32.07
CA GLY A 176 20.20 -24.89 -33.49
C GLY A 176 19.93 -23.46 -34.04
N GLN A 177 19.87 -23.35 -35.35
CA GLN A 177 19.60 -22.05 -36.02
C GLN A 177 18.21 -21.48 -35.63
N GLN A 178 17.25 -22.34 -35.34
CA GLN A 178 15.91 -21.95 -34.85
C GLN A 178 15.99 -21.34 -33.46
N ASP A 179 16.84 -21.87 -32.57
CA ASP A 179 17.01 -21.36 -31.22
C ASP A 179 17.61 -19.94 -31.18
N LEU A 180 18.41 -19.57 -32.21
CA LEU A 180 18.93 -18.22 -32.36
C LEU A 180 17.82 -17.22 -32.73
N LEU A 181 16.84 -17.63 -33.53
CA LEU A 181 15.68 -16.79 -33.87
C LEU A 181 14.75 -16.64 -32.64
N ASP A 182 14.54 -17.73 -31.90
CA ASP A 182 13.75 -17.70 -30.66
C ASP A 182 14.41 -16.88 -29.54
N THR A 183 15.73 -16.67 -29.60
CA THR A 183 16.46 -15.82 -28.67
C THR A 183 16.15 -14.31 -28.89
N VAL A 184 15.74 -13.93 -30.10
CA VAL A 184 15.33 -12.54 -30.42
C VAL A 184 13.99 -12.19 -29.79
N GLU A 185 13.08 -13.17 -29.67
CA GLU A 185 11.79 -13.03 -28.99
C GLU A 185 11.80 -13.79 -27.66
N ASN A 186 12.64 -13.35 -26.72
CA ASN A 186 12.87 -14.05 -25.46
C ASN A 186 11.79 -13.79 -24.38
N THR A 187 10.78 -12.97 -24.68
CA THR A 187 9.66 -12.71 -23.76
C THR A 187 8.70 -13.90 -23.71
N LYS A 188 8.20 -14.26 -22.53
CA LYS A 188 7.12 -15.22 -22.36
C LYS A 188 5.84 -14.72 -23.01
N ALA A 189 5.08 -15.60 -23.65
CA ALA A 189 3.90 -15.24 -24.43
C ALA A 189 2.72 -14.69 -23.60
N ASP A 190 2.71 -15.00 -22.30
CA ASP A 190 1.69 -14.58 -21.33
C ASP A 190 2.00 -13.24 -20.65
N ARG A 191 3.08 -12.55 -21.04
CA ARG A 191 3.49 -11.28 -20.45
C ARG A 191 2.91 -10.08 -21.19
N THR A 192 2.47 -9.11 -20.42
CA THR A 192 1.94 -7.85 -20.93
C THR A 192 3.06 -6.80 -21.09
N PRO A 193 2.85 -5.75 -21.90
CA PRO A 193 3.79 -4.61 -21.93
C PRO A 193 4.02 -3.96 -20.58
N GLU A 194 3.01 -3.96 -19.71
CA GLU A 194 3.13 -3.47 -18.33
C GLU A 194 4.07 -4.31 -17.48
N ASP A 195 4.03 -5.64 -17.61
CA ASP A 195 4.94 -6.54 -16.88
C ASP A 195 6.39 -6.25 -17.26
N LEU A 196 6.64 -6.02 -18.55
CA LEU A 196 7.96 -5.64 -19.05
C LEU A 196 8.40 -4.26 -18.55
N LEU A 197 7.48 -3.28 -18.51
CA LEU A 197 7.75 -1.96 -17.98
C LEU A 197 8.19 -2.04 -16.51
N PHE A 198 7.45 -2.77 -15.68
CA PHE A 198 7.78 -2.91 -14.26
C PHE A 198 9.10 -3.65 -14.04
N GLN A 199 9.44 -4.62 -14.90
CA GLN A 199 10.77 -5.24 -14.86
C GLN A 199 11.88 -4.23 -15.14
N VAL A 200 11.74 -3.41 -16.17
CA VAL A 200 12.71 -2.35 -16.50
C VAL A 200 12.84 -1.34 -15.36
N LEU A 201 11.72 -0.92 -14.75
CA LEU A 201 11.75 -0.02 -13.59
C LEU A 201 12.55 -0.62 -12.42
N LEU A 202 12.34 -1.91 -12.13
CA LEU A 202 13.07 -2.63 -11.09
C LEU A 202 14.57 -2.75 -11.41
N ASP A 203 14.90 -3.18 -12.62
CA ASP A 203 16.29 -3.40 -13.07
C ASP A 203 17.10 -2.09 -13.07
N TRP A 204 16.44 -0.97 -13.35
CA TRP A 204 17.08 0.34 -13.37
C TRP A 204 16.99 1.10 -12.05
N GLY A 205 16.33 0.54 -11.03
CA GLY A 205 16.15 1.16 -9.72
C GLY A 205 15.26 2.40 -9.75
N VAL A 206 14.33 2.47 -10.70
CA VAL A 206 13.34 3.55 -10.81
C VAL A 206 12.21 3.29 -9.81
N ASP A 207 11.77 4.34 -9.12
CA ASP A 207 10.68 4.23 -8.15
C ASP A 207 9.39 3.73 -8.81
N LEU A 208 8.86 2.62 -8.27
CA LEU A 208 7.64 1.98 -8.77
C LEU A 208 6.37 2.78 -8.51
N THR A 209 6.43 3.82 -7.67
CA THR A 209 5.28 4.68 -7.33
C THR A 209 5.09 5.85 -8.29
N LEU A 210 6.07 6.13 -9.14
CA LEU A 210 6.00 7.23 -10.10
C LEU A 210 4.78 7.16 -11.01
N PRO A 211 4.17 8.29 -11.39
CA PRO A 211 3.02 8.31 -12.28
C PRO A 211 3.38 7.73 -13.66
N ILE A 212 2.50 6.88 -14.16
CA ILE A 212 2.64 6.27 -15.49
C ILE A 212 1.47 6.72 -16.35
N SER A 213 1.76 7.31 -17.51
CA SER A 213 0.78 7.61 -18.52
C SER A 213 1.05 6.80 -19.81
N ARG A 214 0.02 6.64 -20.63
CA ARG A 214 0.09 5.92 -21.91
C ARG A 214 -0.30 6.85 -23.03
N GLY A 215 0.44 6.76 -24.14
CA GLY A 215 0.14 7.44 -25.38
C GLY A 215 0.22 6.51 -26.58
N ILE A 216 -0.30 6.94 -27.70
CA ILE A 216 -0.16 6.24 -28.98
C ILE A 216 0.75 7.08 -29.88
N VAL A 217 1.89 6.51 -30.27
CA VAL A 217 2.83 7.14 -31.18
C VAL A 217 2.99 6.22 -32.39
N GLN A 218 2.66 6.70 -33.57
CA GLN A 218 2.69 5.92 -34.84
C GLN A 218 1.95 4.56 -34.73
N GLY A 219 0.80 4.57 -34.05
CA GLY A 219 -0.01 3.36 -33.87
C GLY A 219 0.52 2.36 -32.80
N LYS A 220 1.57 2.71 -32.08
CA LYS A 220 2.18 1.89 -31.04
C LYS A 220 1.91 2.48 -29.65
N THR A 221 1.62 1.61 -28.68
CA THR A 221 1.47 2.04 -27.27
C THR A 221 2.84 2.40 -26.70
N VAL A 222 2.96 3.58 -26.14
CA VAL A 222 4.16 4.11 -25.49
C VAL A 222 3.80 4.47 -24.04
N PHE A 223 4.65 4.08 -23.12
CA PHE A 223 4.55 4.41 -21.69
C PHE A 223 5.48 5.58 -21.39
N PHE A 224 4.98 6.51 -20.60
CA PHE A 224 5.72 7.65 -20.07
C PHE A 224 5.68 7.56 -18.54
N VAL A 225 6.83 7.48 -17.91
CA VAL A 225 6.98 7.42 -16.45
C VAL A 225 7.49 8.77 -15.99
N ASP A 226 6.80 9.38 -15.02
CA ASP A 226 7.10 10.72 -14.49
C ASP A 226 7.33 11.77 -15.60
N GLY A 227 6.39 11.79 -16.53
CA GLY A 227 6.49 12.60 -17.74
C GLY A 227 7.42 12.00 -18.79
N ASP A 228 8.71 12.19 -18.65
CA ASP A 228 9.75 11.76 -19.60
C ASP A 228 11.00 11.13 -18.94
N ALA A 229 10.96 10.86 -17.63
CA ALA A 229 12.07 10.23 -16.92
C ALA A 229 12.38 8.83 -17.50
N LEU A 230 11.34 8.10 -17.95
CA LEU A 230 11.47 6.89 -18.75
C LEU A 230 10.37 6.85 -19.80
N VAL A 231 10.77 6.63 -21.05
CA VAL A 231 9.85 6.38 -22.17
C VAL A 231 10.09 4.97 -22.70
N ALA A 232 9.06 4.13 -22.71
CA ALA A 232 9.16 2.73 -23.09
C ALA A 232 8.10 2.32 -24.11
N CYS A 233 8.51 1.52 -25.09
CA CYS A 233 7.64 0.94 -26.11
C CYS A 233 8.02 -0.54 -26.31
N PHE A 234 7.11 -1.44 -25.96
CA PHE A 234 7.33 -2.88 -26.08
C PHE A 234 6.55 -3.42 -27.27
N VAL A 235 7.21 -3.45 -28.42
CA VAL A 235 6.65 -4.01 -29.67
C VAL A 235 7.64 -4.98 -30.26
N SER A 236 7.14 -6.08 -30.82
CA SER A 236 7.99 -6.98 -31.60
C SER A 236 8.57 -6.20 -32.81
N ILE A 237 9.88 -6.17 -32.90
CA ILE A 237 10.57 -5.66 -34.10
C ILE A 237 10.46 -6.76 -35.16
N ARG A 238 9.51 -6.57 -36.11
CA ARG A 238 9.42 -7.42 -37.27
C ARG A 238 10.28 -6.86 -38.38
#